data_d7ffc8404903bc330084fbf52fbdfa0f
#
_entry.id   d7ffc8404903bc330084fbf52fbdfa0f
#
_cell.length_a   1.000
_cell.length_b   1.000
_cell.length_c   1.000
_cell.angle_alpha   90.00
_cell.angle_beta   90.00
_cell.angle_gamma   90.00
#
_symmetry.space_group_name_H-M   'P 1'
#
loop_
_entity.id
_entity.type
_entity.pdbx_description
1 polymer ?
#
loop_
_entity_poly.entity_id
_entity_poly.type
_entity_poly.pdbx_seq_one_letter_code
_entity_poly.pdbx_strand_id
1 'polypeptide(L)'
;VDAVAALGADVVVDYTSQDFVETVKRATDGKGVDVILDVIGGEYLDRNVACIAVRGRIVQVGVMGGGNTAFNLGALMPKRASLTGTVLRARPLEEKIALSQRFSSEIIPLFESGLLRPVIDRRYPFTAIAEAHAFMGANGNIGKIVIDIAG
;
A
#
# COMPACT_ATOMS: atom_id res chain seq x y z
N VAL A 1 -7.73 -9.63 -7.49
CA VAL A 1 -6.65 -10.58 -7.82
C VAL A 1 -6.10 -10.24 -9.19
N ASP A 2 -6.86 -10.36 -10.28
CA ASP A 2 -6.37 -10.24 -11.67
C ASP A 2 -5.74 -8.88 -12.00
N ALA A 3 -6.33 -7.79 -11.52
CA ALA A 3 -5.79 -6.45 -11.73
C ALA A 3 -4.39 -6.27 -11.10
N VAL A 4 -4.13 -6.88 -9.94
CA VAL A 4 -2.81 -6.82 -9.28
C VAL A 4 -1.80 -7.70 -10.00
N ALA A 5 -2.22 -8.87 -10.45
CA ALA A 5 -1.37 -9.75 -11.28
C ALA A 5 -0.97 -9.06 -12.61
N ALA A 6 -1.91 -8.36 -13.24
CA ALA A 6 -1.65 -7.62 -14.49
C ALA A 6 -0.66 -6.45 -14.30
N LEU A 7 -0.46 -5.97 -13.08
CA LEU A 7 0.54 -4.94 -12.73
C LEU A 7 1.95 -5.53 -12.48
N GLY A 8 2.13 -6.85 -12.62
CA GLY A 8 3.42 -7.50 -12.52
C GLY A 8 3.76 -8.07 -11.13
N ALA A 9 2.78 -8.28 -10.27
CA ALA A 9 3.02 -8.99 -9.00
C ALA A 9 3.28 -10.48 -9.27
N ASP A 10 4.40 -11.00 -8.75
CA ASP A 10 4.77 -12.42 -8.89
C ASP A 10 3.82 -13.34 -8.13
N VAL A 11 3.32 -12.90 -6.99
CA VAL A 11 2.37 -13.63 -6.15
C VAL A 11 1.26 -12.68 -5.70
N VAL A 12 0.04 -13.03 -5.97
CA VAL A 12 -1.15 -12.28 -5.54
C VAL A 12 -1.95 -13.12 -4.56
N VAL A 13 -2.36 -12.50 -3.46
CA VAL A 13 -3.13 -13.16 -2.39
C VAL A 13 -4.53 -12.58 -2.34
N ASP A 14 -5.54 -13.43 -2.47
CA ASP A 14 -6.90 -13.06 -2.12
C ASP A 14 -7.08 -13.24 -0.60
N TYR A 15 -6.95 -12.14 0.14
CA TYR A 15 -7.03 -12.14 1.60
C TYR A 15 -8.41 -12.55 2.14
N THR A 16 -9.44 -12.64 1.29
CA THR A 16 -10.79 -13.08 1.69
C THR A 16 -10.88 -14.60 1.82
N SER A 17 -10.01 -15.33 1.14
CA SER A 17 -10.02 -16.78 1.06
C SER A 17 -8.67 -17.45 1.39
N GLN A 18 -7.58 -16.65 1.45
CA GLN A 18 -6.22 -17.16 1.63
C GLN A 18 -5.52 -16.48 2.81
N ASP A 19 -4.64 -17.22 3.46
CA ASP A 19 -3.71 -16.67 4.44
C ASP A 19 -2.45 -16.15 3.75
N PHE A 20 -2.23 -14.83 3.82
CA PHE A 20 -1.06 -14.23 3.19
C PHE A 20 0.25 -14.62 3.89
N VAL A 21 0.23 -14.89 5.20
CA VAL A 21 1.45 -15.31 5.94
C VAL A 21 1.95 -16.64 5.42
N GLU A 22 1.05 -17.62 5.28
CA GLU A 22 1.39 -18.92 4.73
C GLU A 22 1.82 -18.84 3.26
N THR A 23 1.16 -17.98 2.48
CA THR A 23 1.54 -17.75 1.09
C THR A 23 2.93 -17.13 0.97
N VAL A 24 3.24 -16.11 1.77
CA VAL A 24 4.57 -15.50 1.81
C VAL A 24 5.63 -16.51 2.23
N LYS A 25 5.40 -17.27 3.30
CA LYS A 25 6.35 -18.30 3.75
C LYS A 25 6.64 -19.32 2.65
N ARG A 26 5.61 -19.80 1.95
CA ARG A 26 5.78 -20.75 0.86
C ARG A 26 6.55 -20.14 -0.32
N ALA A 27 6.24 -18.90 -0.70
CA ALA A 27 6.88 -18.21 -1.82
C ALA A 27 8.34 -17.82 -1.54
N THR A 28 8.75 -17.79 -0.27
CA THR A 28 10.09 -17.39 0.16
C THR A 28 10.89 -18.50 0.84
N ASP A 29 10.46 -19.76 0.72
CA ASP A 29 11.06 -20.92 1.40
C ASP A 29 11.24 -20.69 2.91
N GLY A 30 10.26 -20.03 3.55
CA GLY A 30 10.25 -19.73 4.97
C GLY A 30 11.11 -18.54 5.40
N LYS A 31 11.85 -17.90 4.50
CA LYS A 31 12.72 -16.76 4.81
C LYS A 31 11.93 -15.49 5.18
N GLY A 32 10.77 -15.32 4.59
CA GLY A 32 9.98 -14.10 4.67
C GLY A 32 10.42 -13.04 3.67
N VAL A 33 9.77 -11.87 3.69
CA VAL A 33 10.04 -10.75 2.79
C VAL A 33 10.91 -9.68 3.45
N ASP A 34 11.75 -9.01 2.67
CA ASP A 34 12.67 -7.99 3.19
C ASP A 34 11.96 -6.67 3.52
N VAL A 35 10.88 -6.35 2.81
CA VAL A 35 10.13 -5.11 3.00
C VAL A 35 8.63 -5.39 2.96
N ILE A 36 7.91 -4.82 3.93
CA ILE A 36 6.45 -4.78 3.94
C ILE A 36 6.02 -3.31 3.94
N LEU A 37 5.21 -2.94 2.96
CA LEU A 37 4.51 -1.66 2.92
C LEU A 37 3.08 -1.91 3.38
N ASP A 38 2.73 -1.41 4.57
CA ASP A 38 1.44 -1.68 5.20
C ASP A 38 0.57 -0.42 5.23
N VAL A 39 -0.63 -0.53 4.66
CA VAL A 39 -1.68 0.50 4.67
C VAL A 39 -2.82 0.14 5.63
N ILE A 40 -2.86 -1.08 6.15
CA ILE A 40 -3.96 -1.63 6.93
C ILE A 40 -3.76 -1.40 8.42
N GLY A 41 -2.59 -1.76 8.96
CA GLY A 41 -2.34 -1.71 10.41
C GLY A 41 -3.21 -2.69 11.20
N GLY A 42 -3.53 -2.31 12.44
CA GLY A 42 -4.37 -3.14 13.30
C GLY A 42 -3.81 -4.56 13.48
N GLU A 43 -4.65 -5.55 13.34
CA GLU A 43 -4.30 -6.97 13.49
C GLU A 43 -3.29 -7.49 12.44
N TYR A 44 -3.07 -6.74 11.36
CA TYR A 44 -2.07 -7.12 10.36
C TYR A 44 -0.64 -7.04 10.88
N LEU A 45 -0.37 -6.26 11.94
CA LEU A 45 0.98 -6.09 12.45
C LEU A 45 1.61 -7.40 12.93
N ASP A 46 0.90 -8.20 13.72
CA ASP A 46 1.40 -9.53 14.15
C ASP A 46 1.66 -10.46 12.97
N ARG A 47 0.77 -10.44 12.00
CA ARG A 47 0.89 -11.23 10.78
C ARG A 47 2.08 -10.76 9.93
N ASN A 48 2.30 -9.46 9.83
CA ASN A 48 3.46 -8.86 9.16
C ASN A 48 4.76 -9.30 9.85
N VAL A 49 4.80 -9.27 11.19
CA VAL A 49 5.95 -9.75 11.96
C VAL A 49 6.18 -11.25 11.73
N ALA A 50 5.13 -12.05 11.56
CA ALA A 50 5.27 -13.48 11.28
C ALA A 50 5.95 -13.79 9.93
N CYS A 51 5.78 -12.92 8.93
CA CYS A 51 6.31 -13.14 7.58
C CYS A 51 7.42 -12.19 7.14
N ILE A 52 7.85 -11.25 7.99
CA ILE A 52 9.04 -10.43 7.69
C ILE A 52 10.32 -11.27 7.81
N ALA A 53 11.28 -11.03 6.93
CA ALA A 53 12.60 -11.65 6.97
C ALA A 53 13.47 -11.10 8.13
N VAL A 54 14.55 -11.78 8.43
CA VAL A 54 15.56 -11.28 9.37
C VAL A 54 16.19 -10.00 8.82
N ARG A 55 16.22 -8.92 9.62
CA ARG A 55 16.61 -7.55 9.25
C ARG A 55 15.67 -6.89 8.26
N GLY A 56 14.46 -7.42 8.06
CA GLY A 56 13.45 -6.81 7.22
C GLY A 56 12.88 -5.52 7.82
N ARG A 57 12.09 -4.81 7.03
CA ARG A 57 11.49 -3.52 7.38
C ARG A 57 9.99 -3.55 7.13
N ILE A 58 9.23 -3.16 8.13
CA ILE A 58 7.78 -2.89 8.00
C ILE A 58 7.63 -1.37 7.95
N VAL A 59 7.05 -0.86 6.89
CA VAL A 59 6.75 0.58 6.72
C VAL A 59 5.25 0.78 6.82
N GLN A 60 4.81 1.39 7.92
CA GLN A 60 3.40 1.71 8.16
C GLN A 60 3.05 3.05 7.51
N VAL A 61 2.25 3.01 6.45
CA VAL A 61 1.83 4.21 5.70
C VAL A 61 0.36 4.57 5.91
N GLY A 62 -0.43 3.68 6.51
CA GLY A 62 -1.84 3.90 6.83
C GLY A 62 -2.32 2.95 7.91
N VAL A 63 -3.52 3.20 8.44
CA VAL A 63 -4.13 2.42 9.52
C VAL A 63 -5.62 2.20 9.24
N MET A 64 -5.94 1.77 8.03
CA MET A 64 -7.32 1.55 7.58
C MET A 64 -8.07 0.51 8.43
N GLY A 65 -7.35 -0.48 8.99
CA GLY A 65 -7.86 -1.51 9.90
C GLY A 65 -7.77 -1.15 11.38
N GLY A 66 -7.34 0.08 11.70
CA GLY A 66 -7.20 0.56 13.08
C GLY A 66 -5.78 0.97 13.43
N GLY A 67 -5.66 2.01 14.28
CA GLY A 67 -4.38 2.56 14.73
C GLY A 67 -3.85 1.94 16.03
N ASN A 68 -4.67 1.19 16.75
CA ASN A 68 -4.31 0.55 18.01
C ASN A 68 -4.33 -0.97 17.83
N THR A 69 -3.24 -1.61 18.22
CA THR A 69 -3.14 -3.07 18.23
C THR A 69 -2.17 -3.52 19.30
N ALA A 70 -2.41 -4.69 19.85
CA ALA A 70 -1.41 -5.43 20.61
C ALA A 70 -0.62 -6.29 19.64
N PHE A 71 0.70 -6.37 19.79
CA PHE A 71 1.51 -7.33 19.06
C PHE A 71 2.61 -7.92 19.91
N ASN A 72 3.10 -9.09 19.53
CA ASN A 72 4.15 -9.78 20.25
C ASN A 72 5.52 -9.19 19.92
N LEU A 73 6.00 -8.28 20.79
CA LEU A 73 7.34 -7.69 20.67
C LEU A 73 8.45 -8.76 20.67
N GLY A 74 8.25 -9.85 21.43
CA GLY A 74 9.16 -10.98 21.48
C GLY A 74 9.36 -11.68 20.13
N ALA A 75 8.38 -11.63 19.25
CA ALA A 75 8.49 -12.18 17.89
C ALA A 75 9.33 -11.28 16.96
N LEU A 76 9.36 -9.96 17.22
CA LEU A 76 10.17 -9.01 16.43
C LEU A 76 11.68 -9.13 16.75
N MET A 77 12.03 -9.39 18.00
CA MET A 77 13.41 -9.37 18.49
C MET A 77 14.36 -10.32 17.73
N PRO A 78 14.07 -11.63 17.58
CA PRO A 78 14.96 -12.55 16.86
C PRO A 78 15.10 -12.20 15.38
N LYS A 79 14.11 -11.54 14.81
CA LYS A 79 14.18 -11.06 13.43
C LYS A 79 15.07 -9.83 13.27
N ARG A 80 15.35 -9.09 14.33
CA ARG A 80 16.12 -7.82 14.28
C ARG A 80 15.54 -6.87 13.21
N ALA A 81 14.21 -6.97 12.99
CA ALA A 81 13.48 -6.19 12.02
C ALA A 81 13.13 -4.80 12.57
N SER A 82 12.82 -3.87 11.70
CA SER A 82 12.37 -2.54 12.07
C SER A 82 10.92 -2.29 11.66
N LEU A 83 10.20 -1.53 12.50
CA LEU A 83 8.89 -0.97 12.21
C LEU A 83 9.03 0.55 12.16
N THR A 84 8.67 1.15 11.03
CA THR A 84 8.79 2.59 10.81
C THR A 84 7.46 3.16 10.33
N GLY A 85 6.94 4.15 11.04
CA GLY A 85 5.78 4.93 10.59
C GLY A 85 6.19 6.02 9.59
N THR A 86 5.33 6.31 8.63
CA THR A 86 5.49 7.46 7.73
C THR A 86 4.17 8.12 7.44
N VAL A 87 4.19 9.44 7.26
CA VAL A 87 3.03 10.24 6.89
C VAL A 87 3.49 11.41 6.04
N LEU A 88 2.72 11.77 5.02
CA LEU A 88 3.04 12.93 4.19
C LEU A 88 2.42 14.22 4.75
N ARG A 89 1.19 14.14 5.26
CA ARG A 89 0.40 15.32 5.67
C ARG A 89 1.11 16.17 6.73
N ALA A 90 1.68 15.53 7.75
CA ALA A 90 2.31 16.20 8.89
C ALA A 90 3.80 16.55 8.68
N ARG A 91 4.38 16.24 7.50
CA ARG A 91 5.78 16.61 7.22
C ARG A 91 5.96 18.13 7.12
N PRO A 92 7.12 18.64 7.55
CA PRO A 92 7.51 20.02 7.29
C PRO A 92 7.44 20.36 5.80
N LEU A 93 7.24 21.65 5.49
CA LEU A 93 7.10 22.10 4.11
C LEU A 93 8.35 21.81 3.27
N GLU A 94 9.52 21.98 3.85
CA GLU A 94 10.82 21.76 3.22
C GLU A 94 10.97 20.30 2.76
N GLU A 95 10.56 19.34 3.61
CA GLU A 95 10.56 17.91 3.24
C GLU A 95 9.58 17.61 2.10
N LYS A 96 8.40 18.24 2.12
CA LYS A 96 7.42 18.11 1.03
C LYS A 96 7.94 18.66 -0.28
N ILE A 97 8.61 19.84 -0.23
CA ILE A 97 9.23 20.45 -1.41
C ILE A 97 10.29 19.51 -1.99
N ALA A 98 11.22 19.04 -1.16
CA ALA A 98 12.28 18.13 -1.59
C ALA A 98 11.72 16.83 -2.20
N LEU A 99 10.70 16.24 -1.55
CA LEU A 99 10.03 15.05 -2.06
C LEU A 99 9.34 15.32 -3.41
N SER A 100 8.65 16.45 -3.55
CA SER A 100 7.96 16.81 -4.79
C SER A 100 8.94 17.05 -5.94
N GLN A 101 10.07 17.68 -5.66
CA GLN A 101 11.14 17.88 -6.64
C GLN A 101 11.72 16.55 -7.11
N ARG A 102 12.02 15.63 -6.18
CA ARG A 102 12.48 14.27 -6.53
C ARG A 102 11.43 13.51 -7.34
N PHE A 103 10.16 13.57 -6.93
CA PHE A 103 9.07 12.95 -7.67
C PHE A 103 8.99 13.49 -9.10
N SER A 104 9.09 14.81 -9.25
CA SER A 104 9.06 15.45 -10.57
C SER A 104 10.21 15.02 -11.46
N SER A 105 11.42 14.90 -10.91
CA SER A 105 12.61 14.54 -11.71
C SER A 105 12.76 13.04 -11.95
N GLU A 106 12.36 12.19 -11.00
CA GLU A 106 12.59 10.76 -11.06
C GLU A 106 11.37 9.97 -11.57
N ILE A 107 10.16 10.43 -11.25
CA ILE A 107 8.93 9.64 -11.46
C ILE A 107 8.09 10.16 -12.63
N ILE A 108 7.96 11.47 -12.82
CA ILE A 108 7.16 12.02 -13.93
C ILE A 108 7.61 11.49 -15.29
N PRO A 109 8.92 11.41 -15.61
CA PRO A 109 9.38 10.82 -16.88
C PRO A 109 8.95 9.36 -17.10
N LEU A 110 8.71 8.60 -16.04
CA LEU A 110 8.22 7.23 -16.13
C LEU A 110 6.75 7.17 -16.58
N PHE A 111 5.95 8.17 -16.18
CA PHE A 111 4.58 8.34 -16.71
C PHE A 111 4.60 8.79 -18.17
N GLU A 112 5.46 9.73 -18.53
CA GLU A 112 5.60 10.24 -19.90
C GLU A 112 6.02 9.14 -20.87
N SER A 113 6.94 8.27 -20.45
CA SER A 113 7.38 7.11 -21.24
C SER A 113 6.36 5.96 -21.27
N GLY A 114 5.30 6.04 -20.44
CA GLY A 114 4.29 5.01 -20.30
C GLY A 114 4.72 3.78 -19.50
N LEU A 115 5.92 3.82 -18.88
CA LEU A 115 6.39 2.75 -17.98
C LEU A 115 5.53 2.66 -16.71
N LEU A 116 5.08 3.80 -16.17
CA LEU A 116 4.09 3.88 -15.13
C LEU A 116 2.76 4.36 -15.72
N ARG A 117 1.68 3.72 -15.32
CA ARG A 117 0.32 4.12 -15.71
C ARG A 117 -0.60 4.08 -14.50
N PRO A 118 -1.33 5.16 -14.18
CA PRO A 118 -2.34 5.12 -13.14
C PRO A 118 -3.48 4.21 -13.60
N VAL A 119 -3.95 3.34 -12.72
CA VAL A 119 -5.18 2.59 -12.96
C VAL A 119 -6.34 3.52 -12.67
N ILE A 120 -7.09 3.90 -13.70
CA ILE A 120 -8.30 4.71 -13.58
C ILE A 120 -9.48 3.78 -13.80
N ASP A 121 -10.28 3.59 -12.76
CA ASP A 121 -11.49 2.78 -12.82
C ASP A 121 -12.60 3.53 -13.59
N ARG A 122 -12.86 4.77 -13.14
CA ARG A 122 -14.03 5.51 -13.60
C ARG A 122 -13.81 7.02 -13.54
N ARG A 123 -14.47 7.72 -14.46
CA ARG A 123 -14.52 9.19 -14.47
C ARG A 123 -15.95 9.64 -14.24
N TYR A 124 -16.10 10.71 -13.47
CA TYR A 124 -17.38 11.35 -13.21
C TYR A 124 -17.30 12.84 -13.51
N PRO A 125 -18.35 13.46 -14.05
CA PRO A 125 -18.43 14.91 -14.09
C PRO A 125 -18.55 15.45 -12.65
N PHE A 126 -18.17 16.69 -12.43
CA PHE A 126 -18.25 17.32 -11.11
C PHE A 126 -19.68 17.27 -10.52
N THR A 127 -20.68 17.39 -11.37
CA THR A 127 -22.10 17.32 -10.97
C THR A 127 -22.51 15.97 -10.38
N ALA A 128 -21.76 14.90 -10.66
CA ALA A 128 -22.01 13.55 -10.13
C ALA A 128 -21.06 13.16 -8.99
N ILE A 129 -20.44 14.15 -8.29
CA ILE A 129 -19.47 13.91 -7.20
C ILE A 129 -20.05 13.06 -6.06
N ALA A 130 -21.35 13.21 -5.75
CA ALA A 130 -22.00 12.42 -4.71
C ALA A 130 -22.06 10.92 -5.08
N GLU A 131 -22.31 10.60 -6.33
CA GLU A 131 -22.30 9.22 -6.85
C GLU A 131 -20.89 8.62 -6.81
N ALA A 132 -19.88 9.41 -7.18
CA ALA A 132 -18.50 9.02 -7.12
C ALA A 132 -18.07 8.66 -5.67
N HIS A 133 -18.47 9.46 -4.70
CA HIS A 133 -18.22 9.18 -3.27
C HIS A 133 -18.96 7.94 -2.80
N ALA A 134 -20.22 7.76 -3.19
CA ALA A 134 -20.99 6.56 -2.84
C ALA A 134 -20.34 5.29 -3.41
N PHE A 135 -19.90 5.32 -4.66
CA PHE A 135 -19.21 4.21 -5.31
C PHE A 135 -17.89 3.88 -4.63
N MET A 136 -17.09 4.90 -4.29
CA MET A 136 -15.85 4.72 -3.54
C MET A 136 -16.11 4.14 -2.13
N GLY A 137 -17.13 4.67 -1.44
CA GLY A 137 -17.50 4.20 -0.09
C GLY A 137 -17.99 2.75 -0.05
N ALA A 138 -18.54 2.26 -1.16
CA ALA A 138 -18.93 0.86 -1.33
C ALA A 138 -17.75 -0.06 -1.69
N ASN A 139 -16.51 0.44 -1.76
CA ASN A 139 -15.32 -0.29 -2.21
C ASN A 139 -15.49 -0.95 -3.60
N GLY A 140 -16.28 -0.30 -4.48
CA GLY A 140 -16.58 -0.82 -5.81
C GLY A 140 -15.49 -0.58 -6.85
N ASN A 141 -14.51 0.25 -6.57
CA ASN A 141 -13.50 0.67 -7.53
C ASN A 141 -12.20 -0.14 -7.46
N ILE A 142 -11.59 -0.34 -8.62
CA ILE A 142 -10.22 -0.83 -8.76
C ILE A 142 -9.34 0.30 -9.31
N GLY A 143 -8.51 0.89 -8.45
CA GLY A 143 -7.69 2.06 -8.81
C GLY A 143 -8.35 3.39 -8.45
N LYS A 144 -8.21 4.40 -9.29
CA LYS A 144 -8.62 5.78 -9.01
C LYS A 144 -9.94 6.15 -9.67
N ILE A 145 -10.74 6.90 -8.94
CA ILE A 145 -11.90 7.60 -9.46
C ILE A 145 -11.48 9.03 -9.79
N VAL A 146 -11.73 9.49 -10.99
CA VAL A 146 -11.39 10.85 -11.45
C VAL A 146 -12.66 11.69 -11.55
N ILE A 147 -12.59 12.91 -11.05
CA ILE A 147 -13.65 13.90 -11.20
C ILE A 147 -13.19 14.93 -12.25
N ASP A 148 -13.95 15.05 -13.34
CA ASP A 148 -13.72 16.05 -14.38
C ASP A 148 -14.40 17.37 -13.95
N ILE A 149 -13.57 18.40 -13.64
CA ILE A 149 -14.03 19.69 -13.13
C ILE A 149 -14.33 20.66 -14.27
N ALA A 150 -13.56 20.59 -15.35
CA ALA A 150 -13.82 21.36 -16.57
C ALA A 150 -14.70 20.55 -17.51
N GLY A 151 -15.91 21.04 -17.75
CA GLY A 151 -16.80 20.58 -18.81
C GLY A 151 -16.38 21.21 -20.14
#